data_7b46bfb9ae33949eb7fedaa3529ed18c
#
_entry.id   7b46bfb9ae33949eb7fedaa3529ed18c
#
_cell.length_a   1.000
_cell.length_b   1.000
_cell.length_c   1.000
_cell.angle_alpha   90.00
_cell.angle_beta   90.00
_cell.angle_gamma   90.00
#
_symmetry.space_group_name_H-M   'P 1'
#
loop_
_entity.id
_entity.type
_entity.pdbx_description
1 polymer ?
#
loop_
_entity_poly.entity_id
_entity_poly.type
_entity_poly.pdbx_seq_one_letter_code
_entity_poly.pdbx_strand_id
1 'polypeptide(L)'
;MIKGDIRKQQILDTAERLFTSRGFEATSVQDILDEMRLSKGSFYHHYATKEDLLRKICENRAERTAPKTDEQEASPQNGLQRMNGYLHEMIPFHGEGMVFLKMICPVFSNAVGKSVREGYADALKKAWAPYIEQALAEMIREGSGYTQYPEMTSSIAMDLVNDLWQQLGDEIIGSSHALDPQISASLLLEKIEPYRCALENLMCAPYGSLELLKLQDILNAIDTVHEWKS
;
A
#
# COMPACT_ATOMS: atom_id res chain seq x y z
N MET A 1 -15.12 13.18 -20.12
CA MET A 1 -15.64 12.85 -18.76
C MET A 1 -17.05 13.39 -18.60
N ILE A 2 -17.99 12.53 -18.23
CA ILE A 2 -19.40 12.90 -18.04
C ILE A 2 -19.50 13.68 -16.71
N LYS A 3 -20.41 14.66 -16.62
CA LYS A 3 -20.59 15.53 -15.45
C LYS A 3 -20.72 14.77 -14.12
N GLY A 4 -21.23 13.54 -14.16
CA GLY A 4 -21.34 12.61 -13.04
C GLY A 4 -20.00 12.07 -12.54
N ASP A 5 -19.07 11.75 -13.47
CA ASP A 5 -17.75 11.22 -13.11
C ASP A 5 -16.88 12.27 -12.41
N ILE A 6 -16.97 13.53 -12.86
CA ILE A 6 -16.29 14.66 -12.21
C ILE A 6 -16.79 14.82 -10.78
N ARG A 7 -18.11 14.72 -10.57
CA ARG A 7 -18.70 14.86 -9.22
C ARG A 7 -18.31 13.71 -8.31
N LYS A 8 -18.31 12.49 -8.84
CA LYS A 8 -17.86 11.30 -8.12
C LYS A 8 -16.42 11.44 -7.64
N GLN A 9 -15.52 11.91 -8.51
CA GLN A 9 -14.12 12.15 -8.15
C GLN A 9 -13.98 13.25 -7.11
N GLN A 10 -14.70 14.36 -7.23
CA GLN A 10 -14.67 15.45 -6.25
C GLN A 10 -15.09 15.01 -4.85
N ILE A 11 -16.11 14.12 -4.73
CA ILE A 11 -16.52 13.55 -3.45
C ILE A 11 -15.36 12.71 -2.87
N LEU A 12 -14.72 11.92 -3.69
CA LEU A 12 -13.62 11.06 -3.30
C LEU A 12 -12.43 11.86 -2.77
N ASP A 13 -11.98 12.87 -3.52
CA ASP A 13 -10.85 13.72 -3.16
C ASP A 13 -11.11 14.48 -1.85
N THR A 14 -12.35 14.99 -1.68
CA THR A 14 -12.74 15.69 -0.45
C THR A 14 -12.75 14.76 0.74
N ALA A 15 -13.28 13.55 0.58
CA ALA A 15 -13.31 12.55 1.62
C ALA A 15 -11.90 12.08 2.00
N GLU A 16 -11.02 11.79 1.02
CA GLU A 16 -9.63 11.41 1.26
C GLU A 16 -8.91 12.48 2.08
N ARG A 17 -9.09 13.75 1.74
CA ARG A 17 -8.53 14.88 2.48
C ARG A 17 -9.07 14.97 3.92
N LEU A 18 -10.37 14.81 4.12
CA LEU A 18 -10.98 14.85 5.44
C LEU A 18 -10.58 13.66 6.30
N PHE A 19 -10.57 12.45 5.75
CA PHE A 19 -10.13 11.23 6.46
C PHE A 19 -8.66 11.33 6.85
N THR A 20 -7.82 11.87 5.98
CA THR A 20 -6.39 12.09 6.28
C THR A 20 -6.18 13.12 7.38
N SER A 21 -6.93 14.23 7.37
CA SER A 21 -6.71 15.35 8.30
C SER A 21 -7.38 15.17 9.66
N ARG A 22 -8.56 14.54 9.70
CA ARG A 22 -9.39 14.41 10.90
C ARG A 22 -9.52 12.97 11.39
N GLY A 23 -9.15 11.98 10.57
CA GLY A 23 -9.39 10.55 10.78
C GLY A 23 -10.73 10.09 10.20
N PHE A 24 -10.77 8.80 9.84
CA PHE A 24 -11.98 8.19 9.27
C PHE A 24 -13.15 8.20 10.25
N GLU A 25 -12.93 7.77 11.50
CA GLU A 25 -14.00 7.68 12.51
C GLU A 25 -14.57 9.05 12.86
N ALA A 26 -13.74 10.08 12.97
CA ALA A 26 -14.16 11.44 13.32
C ALA A 26 -14.79 12.21 12.16
N THR A 27 -14.81 11.66 10.94
CA THR A 27 -15.40 12.30 9.76
C THR A 27 -16.73 11.64 9.41
N SER A 28 -17.82 12.40 9.43
CA SER A 28 -19.14 11.94 9.01
C SER A 28 -19.41 12.20 7.53
N VAL A 29 -20.41 11.51 6.96
CA VAL A 29 -20.90 11.84 5.60
C VAL A 29 -21.41 13.28 5.56
N GLN A 30 -21.99 13.79 6.66
CA GLN A 30 -22.48 15.17 6.72
C GLN A 30 -21.34 16.19 6.59
N ASP A 31 -20.17 15.94 7.21
CA ASP A 31 -18.99 16.80 7.08
C ASP A 31 -18.54 16.92 5.62
N ILE A 32 -18.56 15.80 4.88
CA ILE A 32 -18.22 15.78 3.45
C ILE A 32 -19.25 16.60 2.64
N LEU A 33 -20.52 16.44 2.95
CA LEU A 33 -21.61 17.16 2.28
C LEU A 33 -21.53 18.66 2.51
N ASP A 34 -21.27 19.07 3.75
CA ASP A 34 -21.17 20.48 4.17
C ASP A 34 -19.96 21.15 3.50
N GLU A 35 -18.81 20.48 3.50
CA GLU A 35 -17.59 20.96 2.85
C GLU A 35 -17.80 21.19 1.35
N MET A 36 -18.56 20.32 0.70
CA MET A 36 -18.84 20.38 -0.74
C MET A 36 -20.13 21.15 -1.10
N ARG A 37 -20.92 21.55 -0.11
CA ARG A 37 -22.27 22.11 -0.28
C ARG A 37 -23.17 21.23 -1.13
N LEU A 38 -23.18 19.92 -0.84
CA LEU A 38 -23.96 18.92 -1.56
C LEU A 38 -25.18 18.48 -0.78
N SER A 39 -26.21 18.04 -1.52
CA SER A 39 -27.36 17.35 -0.93
C SER A 39 -27.03 15.89 -0.63
N LYS A 40 -27.71 15.31 0.38
CA LYS A 40 -27.61 13.88 0.69
C LYS A 40 -27.88 12.99 -0.52
N GLY A 41 -28.89 13.33 -1.34
CA GLY A 41 -29.21 12.57 -2.56
C GLY A 41 -28.05 12.50 -3.55
N SER A 42 -27.27 13.59 -3.68
CA SER A 42 -26.11 13.60 -4.58
C SER A 42 -25.00 12.65 -4.12
N PHE A 43 -24.79 12.50 -2.81
CA PHE A 43 -23.81 11.56 -2.26
C PHE A 43 -24.27 10.12 -2.47
N TYR A 44 -25.49 9.79 -2.00
CA TYR A 44 -26.01 8.41 -2.03
C TYR A 44 -26.28 7.90 -3.45
N HIS A 45 -26.30 8.79 -4.46
CA HIS A 45 -26.27 8.39 -5.86
C HIS A 45 -24.93 7.75 -6.28
N HIS A 46 -23.83 8.12 -5.64
CA HIS A 46 -22.48 7.67 -6.00
C HIS A 46 -21.91 6.63 -5.02
N TYR A 47 -22.19 6.76 -3.73
CA TYR A 47 -21.64 5.92 -2.66
C TYR A 47 -22.73 5.54 -1.67
N ALA A 48 -22.85 4.24 -1.35
CA ALA A 48 -23.87 3.76 -0.43
C ALA A 48 -23.54 4.10 1.04
N THR A 49 -22.28 4.04 1.41
CA THR A 49 -21.81 4.26 2.78
C THR A 49 -20.47 5.02 2.81
N LYS A 50 -20.05 5.42 4.02
CA LYS A 50 -18.74 6.01 4.27
C LYS A 50 -17.61 4.97 4.04
N GLU A 51 -17.89 3.72 4.34
CA GLU A 51 -17.01 2.58 4.15
C GLU A 51 -16.79 2.27 2.66
N ASP A 52 -17.84 2.34 1.84
CA ASP A 52 -17.74 2.24 0.38
C ASP A 52 -16.81 3.31 -0.20
N LEU A 53 -16.92 4.52 0.34
CA LEU A 53 -16.06 5.63 -0.06
C LEU A 53 -14.61 5.38 0.33
N LEU A 54 -14.35 4.91 1.55
CA LEU A 54 -13.00 4.53 2.01
C LEU A 54 -12.41 3.42 1.13
N ARG A 55 -13.18 2.37 0.86
CA ARG A 55 -12.75 1.29 -0.03
C ARG A 55 -12.37 1.83 -1.40
N LYS A 56 -13.15 2.74 -1.98
CA LYS A 56 -12.83 3.34 -3.28
C LYS A 56 -11.60 4.25 -3.25
N ILE A 57 -11.35 4.96 -2.15
CA ILE A 57 -10.09 5.70 -1.93
C ILE A 57 -8.91 4.74 -1.95
N CYS A 58 -8.99 3.60 -1.24
CA CYS A 58 -7.94 2.58 -1.22
C CYS A 58 -7.68 1.98 -2.61
N GLU A 59 -8.74 1.63 -3.35
CA GLU A 59 -8.63 1.12 -4.72
C GLU A 59 -7.93 2.14 -5.65
N ASN A 60 -8.36 3.40 -5.61
CA ASN A 60 -7.75 4.46 -6.43
C ASN A 60 -6.28 4.69 -6.06
N ARG A 61 -5.94 4.55 -4.77
CA ARG A 61 -4.55 4.64 -4.36
C ARG A 61 -3.71 3.53 -4.97
N ALA A 62 -4.19 2.28 -4.92
CA ALA A 62 -3.49 1.16 -5.52
C ALA A 62 -3.20 1.40 -7.02
N GLU A 63 -4.15 1.99 -7.75
CA GLU A 63 -3.97 2.36 -9.15
C GLU A 63 -2.97 3.52 -9.33
N ARG A 64 -2.97 4.51 -8.43
CA ARG A 64 -2.07 5.69 -8.51
C ARG A 64 -0.61 5.36 -8.17
N THR A 65 -0.39 4.37 -7.30
CA THR A 65 0.95 3.96 -6.88
C THR A 65 1.61 2.99 -7.86
N ALA A 66 0.85 2.36 -8.74
CA ALA A 66 1.44 1.52 -9.79
C ALA A 66 2.32 2.36 -10.75
N PRO A 67 3.44 1.81 -11.22
CA PRO A 67 4.35 2.51 -12.10
C PRO A 67 3.64 3.04 -13.35
N LYS A 68 4.06 4.20 -13.85
CA LYS A 68 3.59 4.70 -15.15
C LYS A 68 4.56 4.26 -16.22
N THR A 69 4.05 3.85 -17.36
CA THR A 69 4.81 3.27 -18.48
C THR A 69 5.98 4.16 -18.91
N ASP A 70 5.81 5.48 -18.86
CA ASP A 70 6.81 6.45 -19.32
C ASP A 70 8.00 6.60 -18.36
N GLU A 71 7.85 6.23 -17.08
CA GLU A 71 8.92 6.32 -16.07
C GLU A 71 9.88 5.13 -16.12
N GLN A 72 9.47 4.01 -16.73
CA GLN A 72 10.27 2.78 -16.81
C GLN A 72 11.40 2.84 -17.85
N GLU A 73 11.25 3.64 -18.89
CA GLU A 73 12.24 3.73 -19.97
C GLU A 73 13.44 4.63 -19.63
N ALA A 74 13.33 5.41 -18.55
CA ALA A 74 14.31 6.45 -18.23
C ALA A 74 15.61 5.95 -17.55
N SER A 75 15.67 4.67 -17.12
CA SER A 75 16.85 4.15 -16.41
C SER A 75 17.17 2.72 -16.84
N PRO A 76 18.42 2.41 -17.25
CA PRO A 76 18.83 1.04 -17.61
C PRO A 76 18.93 0.20 -16.33
N GLN A 77 17.81 -0.37 -15.89
CA GLN A 77 17.75 -1.30 -14.77
C GLN A 77 17.59 -2.73 -15.29
N ASN A 78 18.30 -3.67 -14.65
CA ASN A 78 18.04 -5.09 -14.88
C ASN A 78 16.76 -5.55 -14.15
N GLY A 79 16.26 -6.75 -14.51
CA GLY A 79 15.03 -7.29 -13.97
C GLY A 79 15.01 -7.37 -12.44
N LEU A 80 16.13 -7.74 -11.82
CA LEU A 80 16.25 -7.81 -10.35
C LEU A 80 16.18 -6.42 -9.69
N GLN A 81 16.85 -5.42 -10.26
CA GLN A 81 16.78 -4.04 -9.76
C GLN A 81 15.37 -3.47 -9.87
N ARG A 82 14.69 -3.76 -10.97
CA ARG A 82 13.30 -3.36 -11.19
C ARG A 82 12.36 -4.04 -10.20
N MET A 83 12.54 -5.35 -9.97
CA MET A 83 11.78 -6.09 -8.97
C MET A 83 11.96 -5.47 -7.57
N ASN A 84 13.19 -5.19 -7.15
CA ASN A 84 13.47 -4.53 -5.87
C ASN A 84 12.77 -3.17 -5.74
N GLY A 85 12.81 -2.36 -6.79
CA GLY A 85 12.09 -1.08 -6.82
C GLY A 85 10.59 -1.27 -6.63
N TYR A 86 9.98 -2.21 -7.33
CA TYR A 86 8.55 -2.48 -7.22
C TYR A 86 8.13 -3.03 -5.85
N LEU A 87 8.87 -3.98 -5.31
CA LEU A 87 8.61 -4.53 -3.98
C LEU A 87 8.70 -3.46 -2.90
N HIS A 88 9.68 -2.56 -2.99
CA HIS A 88 9.83 -1.43 -2.08
C HIS A 88 8.67 -0.44 -2.21
N GLU A 89 8.28 -0.04 -3.42
CA GLU A 89 7.19 0.92 -3.67
C GLU A 89 5.80 0.40 -3.25
N MET A 90 5.59 -0.91 -3.29
CA MET A 90 4.35 -1.53 -2.83
C MET A 90 4.17 -1.44 -1.30
N ILE A 91 5.22 -1.26 -0.53
CA ILE A 91 5.18 -1.18 0.93
C ILE A 91 5.01 0.28 1.36
N PRO A 92 3.91 0.67 2.03
CA PRO A 92 3.55 2.08 2.24
C PRO A 92 4.26 2.73 3.45
N PHE A 93 5.55 2.45 3.68
CA PHE A 93 6.32 3.02 4.81
C PHE A 93 7.19 4.22 4.44
N HIS A 94 6.90 4.86 3.33
CA HIS A 94 7.61 6.06 2.88
C HIS A 94 6.65 7.08 2.24
N GLY A 95 7.02 8.35 2.27
CA GLY A 95 6.32 9.43 1.59
C GLY A 95 4.81 9.48 1.86
N GLU A 96 4.03 9.55 0.80
CA GLU A 96 2.55 9.56 0.87
C GLU A 96 1.96 8.25 1.42
N GLY A 97 2.74 7.15 1.42
CA GLY A 97 2.36 5.89 2.03
C GLY A 97 2.08 6.02 3.51
N MET A 98 2.90 6.77 4.25
CA MET A 98 2.69 7.03 5.67
C MET A 98 1.39 7.79 5.94
N VAL A 99 1.06 8.77 5.10
CA VAL A 99 -0.20 9.52 5.21
C VAL A 99 -1.41 8.59 5.01
N PHE A 100 -1.30 7.69 4.06
CA PHE A 100 -2.32 6.66 3.81
C PHE A 100 -2.44 5.69 5.00
N LEU A 101 -1.34 5.20 5.56
CA LEU A 101 -1.35 4.34 6.75
C LEU A 101 -2.04 5.03 7.94
N LYS A 102 -1.75 6.30 8.19
CA LYS A 102 -2.43 7.08 9.23
C LYS A 102 -3.95 7.07 9.08
N MET A 103 -4.42 7.15 7.84
CA MET A 103 -5.86 7.14 7.54
C MET A 103 -6.49 5.76 7.77
N ILE A 104 -5.83 4.68 7.34
CA ILE A 104 -6.46 3.35 7.27
C ILE A 104 -6.20 2.46 8.48
N CYS A 105 -5.04 2.58 9.16
CA CYS A 105 -4.70 1.69 10.27
C CYS A 105 -5.71 1.69 11.41
N PRO A 106 -6.30 2.82 11.84
CA PRO A 106 -7.36 2.82 12.86
C PRO A 106 -8.60 2.01 12.46
N VAL A 107 -8.84 1.87 11.14
CA VAL A 107 -10.00 1.15 10.60
C VAL A 107 -9.69 -0.34 10.45
N PHE A 108 -8.45 -0.71 10.17
CA PHE A 108 -8.05 -2.09 9.88
C PHE A 108 -8.28 -3.07 11.03
N SER A 109 -8.32 -2.60 12.26
CA SER A 109 -8.54 -3.44 13.44
C SER A 109 -10.01 -3.82 13.67
N ASN A 110 -10.95 -3.27 12.91
CA ASN A 110 -12.39 -3.54 13.06
C ASN A 110 -12.96 -4.36 11.89
N ALA A 111 -14.23 -4.79 12.00
CA ALA A 111 -14.88 -5.62 10.99
C ALA A 111 -14.99 -4.94 9.61
N VAL A 112 -15.14 -3.61 9.58
CA VAL A 112 -15.16 -2.81 8.35
C VAL A 112 -13.79 -2.87 7.67
N GLY A 113 -12.72 -2.78 8.45
CA GLY A 113 -11.35 -2.81 7.95
C GLY A 113 -10.99 -4.10 7.21
N LYS A 114 -11.59 -5.23 7.57
CA LYS A 114 -11.36 -6.49 6.83
C LYS A 114 -11.75 -6.36 5.35
N SER A 115 -12.95 -5.88 5.07
CA SER A 115 -13.42 -5.68 3.68
C SER A 115 -12.61 -4.62 2.93
N VAL A 116 -12.17 -3.56 3.63
CA VAL A 116 -11.31 -2.53 3.03
C VAL A 116 -9.93 -3.09 2.69
N ARG A 117 -9.34 -3.91 3.57
CA ARG A 117 -8.05 -4.57 3.31
C ARG A 117 -8.10 -5.52 2.13
N GLU A 118 -9.13 -6.37 2.08
CA GLU A 118 -9.33 -7.31 0.97
C GLU A 118 -9.48 -6.56 -0.36
N GLY A 119 -10.32 -5.53 -0.41
CA GLY A 119 -10.50 -4.71 -1.60
C GLY A 119 -9.24 -3.96 -2.03
N TYR A 120 -8.43 -3.48 -1.08
CA TYR A 120 -7.15 -2.84 -1.37
C TYR A 120 -6.12 -3.84 -1.90
N ALA A 121 -6.02 -5.03 -1.30
CA ALA A 121 -5.13 -6.09 -1.77
C ALA A 121 -5.46 -6.52 -3.21
N ASP A 122 -6.75 -6.71 -3.51
CA ASP A 122 -7.21 -7.05 -4.87
C ASP A 122 -6.90 -5.94 -5.87
N ALA A 123 -7.09 -4.67 -5.48
CA ALA A 123 -6.76 -3.53 -6.32
C ALA A 123 -5.24 -3.41 -6.57
N LEU A 124 -4.41 -3.64 -5.54
CA LEU A 124 -2.95 -3.69 -5.69
C LEU A 124 -2.54 -4.79 -6.68
N LYS A 125 -3.05 -6.01 -6.50
CA LYS A 125 -2.77 -7.11 -7.44
C LYS A 125 -3.11 -6.72 -8.86
N LYS A 126 -4.32 -6.21 -9.09
CA LYS A 126 -4.77 -5.81 -10.42
C LYS A 126 -3.88 -4.72 -11.05
N ALA A 127 -3.48 -3.74 -10.24
CA ALA A 127 -2.69 -2.61 -10.72
C ALA A 127 -1.22 -2.95 -10.96
N TRP A 128 -0.63 -3.79 -10.11
CA TRP A 128 0.81 -4.05 -10.10
C TRP A 128 1.23 -5.34 -10.81
N ALA A 129 0.32 -6.34 -10.97
CA ALA A 129 0.66 -7.63 -11.55
C ALA A 129 1.40 -7.52 -12.89
N PRO A 130 0.99 -6.68 -13.86
CA PRO A 130 1.70 -6.59 -15.14
C PRO A 130 3.18 -6.17 -14.99
N TYR A 131 3.48 -5.31 -14.01
CA TYR A 131 4.84 -4.82 -13.76
C TYR A 131 5.70 -5.86 -13.06
N ILE A 132 5.16 -6.55 -12.06
CA ILE A 132 5.85 -7.65 -11.38
C ILE A 132 6.12 -8.80 -12.36
N GLU A 133 5.16 -9.16 -13.21
CA GLU A 133 5.32 -10.19 -14.23
C GLU A 133 6.39 -9.79 -15.27
N GLN A 134 6.42 -8.54 -15.69
CA GLN A 134 7.45 -8.03 -16.60
C GLN A 134 8.84 -8.11 -15.96
N ALA A 135 9.00 -7.63 -14.72
CA ALA A 135 10.29 -7.70 -14.01
C ALA A 135 10.74 -9.15 -13.82
N LEU A 136 9.82 -10.07 -13.50
CA LEU A 136 10.10 -11.49 -13.37
C LEU A 136 10.54 -12.10 -14.71
N ALA A 137 9.88 -11.75 -15.82
CA ALA A 137 10.28 -12.20 -17.16
C ALA A 137 11.69 -11.69 -17.55
N GLU A 138 12.03 -10.46 -17.15
CA GLU A 138 13.37 -9.90 -17.32
C GLU A 138 14.40 -10.68 -16.48
N MET A 139 14.11 -10.95 -15.19
CA MET A 139 14.97 -11.76 -14.32
C MET A 139 15.24 -13.15 -14.89
N ILE A 140 14.20 -13.82 -15.43
CA ILE A 140 14.34 -15.13 -16.06
C ILE A 140 15.25 -15.06 -17.30
N ARG A 141 15.06 -14.07 -18.17
CA ARG A 141 15.86 -13.86 -19.37
C ARG A 141 17.32 -13.56 -19.06
N GLU A 142 17.60 -12.86 -17.97
CA GLU A 142 18.92 -12.46 -17.50
C GLU A 142 19.61 -13.53 -16.63
N GLY A 143 18.87 -14.57 -16.23
CA GLY A 143 19.38 -15.64 -15.37
C GLY A 143 19.49 -15.24 -13.89
N SER A 144 18.86 -14.15 -13.45
CA SER A 144 18.83 -13.70 -12.06
C SER A 144 17.61 -14.22 -11.28
N GLY A 145 16.73 -14.99 -11.90
CA GLY A 145 15.58 -15.63 -11.30
C GLY A 145 15.04 -16.73 -12.21
N TYR A 146 14.14 -17.58 -11.67
CA TYR A 146 13.46 -18.63 -12.42
C TYR A 146 12.12 -19.00 -11.80
N THR A 147 11.12 -19.25 -12.62
CA THR A 147 9.87 -19.92 -12.25
C THR A 147 9.24 -20.56 -13.47
N GLN A 148 8.49 -21.65 -13.24
CA GLN A 148 7.65 -22.27 -14.29
C GLN A 148 6.28 -21.61 -14.44
N TYR A 149 5.86 -20.81 -13.45
CA TYR A 149 4.51 -20.26 -13.33
C TYR A 149 4.54 -18.74 -13.03
N PRO A 150 4.94 -17.89 -14.00
CA PRO A 150 5.16 -16.45 -13.75
C PRO A 150 3.95 -15.73 -13.14
N GLU A 151 2.74 -15.94 -13.68
CA GLU A 151 1.51 -15.31 -13.19
C GLU A 151 1.21 -15.72 -11.73
N MET A 152 1.34 -17.02 -11.42
CA MET A 152 1.11 -17.52 -10.07
C MET A 152 2.19 -17.03 -9.11
N THR A 153 3.45 -17.02 -9.53
CA THR A 153 4.58 -16.49 -8.76
C THR A 153 4.37 -15.02 -8.44
N SER A 154 3.97 -14.21 -9.43
CA SER A 154 3.61 -12.80 -9.25
C SER A 154 2.49 -12.64 -8.22
N SER A 155 1.39 -13.39 -8.36
CA SER A 155 0.27 -13.32 -7.43
C SER A 155 0.66 -13.66 -5.99
N ILE A 156 1.41 -14.74 -5.78
CA ILE A 156 1.87 -15.15 -4.45
C ILE A 156 2.86 -14.13 -3.86
N ALA A 157 3.77 -13.60 -4.68
CA ALA A 157 4.71 -12.57 -4.24
C ALA A 157 3.96 -11.33 -3.73
N MET A 158 2.94 -10.89 -4.42
CA MET A 158 2.11 -9.75 -4.01
C MET A 158 1.31 -10.03 -2.74
N ASP A 159 0.83 -11.27 -2.53
CA ASP A 159 0.19 -11.67 -1.28
C ASP A 159 1.18 -11.61 -0.10
N LEU A 160 2.39 -12.10 -0.29
CA LEU A 160 3.44 -12.05 0.74
C LEU A 160 3.80 -10.60 1.10
N VAL A 161 3.98 -9.73 0.10
CA VAL A 161 4.27 -8.30 0.34
C VAL A 161 3.11 -7.61 1.04
N ASN A 162 1.86 -7.91 0.63
CA ASN A 162 0.67 -7.34 1.25
C ASN A 162 0.52 -7.79 2.72
N ASP A 163 0.77 -9.06 3.03
CA ASP A 163 0.75 -9.58 4.40
C ASP A 163 1.87 -8.94 5.25
N LEU A 164 3.08 -8.83 4.70
CA LEU A 164 4.21 -8.20 5.38
C LEU A 164 3.89 -6.78 5.84
N TRP A 165 3.48 -5.89 4.93
CA TRP A 165 3.26 -4.50 5.30
C TRP A 165 2.08 -4.33 6.26
N GLN A 166 1.07 -5.20 6.21
CA GLN A 166 -0.03 -5.18 7.17
C GLN A 166 0.46 -5.55 8.57
N GLN A 167 1.24 -6.62 8.71
CA GLN A 167 1.80 -7.03 10.00
C GLN A 167 2.73 -5.95 10.58
N LEU A 168 3.63 -5.39 9.77
CA LEU A 168 4.52 -4.32 10.21
C LEU A 168 3.73 -3.06 10.61
N GLY A 169 2.71 -2.70 9.83
CA GLY A 169 1.83 -1.57 10.12
C GLY A 169 1.11 -1.72 11.46
N ASP A 170 0.52 -2.87 11.71
CA ASP A 170 -0.17 -3.18 12.97
C ASP A 170 0.80 -3.09 14.16
N GLU A 171 2.05 -3.54 14.01
CA GLU A 171 3.06 -3.45 15.06
C GLU A 171 3.59 -2.04 15.27
N ILE A 172 3.94 -1.31 14.21
CA ILE A 172 4.44 0.07 14.33
C ILE A 172 3.37 0.96 14.97
N ILE A 173 2.10 0.78 14.59
CA ILE A 173 1.00 1.57 15.13
C ILE A 173 0.56 1.08 16.50
N GLY A 174 0.59 -0.23 16.75
CA GLY A 174 0.25 -0.86 18.02
C GLY A 174 1.34 -0.72 19.09
N SER A 175 2.60 -0.51 18.71
CA SER A 175 3.70 -0.40 19.67
C SER A 175 3.49 0.82 20.58
N SER A 176 3.40 0.54 21.87
CA SER A 176 3.50 1.58 22.90
C SER A 176 4.94 2.09 22.94
N HIS A 177 5.14 3.36 23.25
CA HIS A 177 6.42 4.10 23.33
C HIS A 177 7.51 3.51 24.26
N ALA A 178 7.46 2.20 24.55
CA ALA A 178 8.24 1.56 25.59
C ALA A 178 9.67 1.15 25.20
N LEU A 179 9.95 1.06 23.89
CA LEU A 179 11.26 0.61 23.38
C LEU A 179 11.96 1.74 22.61
N ASP A 180 13.28 1.73 22.68
CA ASP A 180 14.13 2.56 21.84
C ASP A 180 13.79 2.33 20.35
N PRO A 181 13.64 3.38 19.54
CA PRO A 181 13.31 3.25 18.11
C PRO A 181 14.25 2.33 17.34
N GLN A 182 15.55 2.34 17.67
CA GLN A 182 16.54 1.48 17.03
C GLN A 182 16.35 0.00 17.37
N ILE A 183 16.01 -0.30 18.62
CA ILE A 183 15.68 -1.67 19.04
C ILE A 183 14.40 -2.14 18.35
N SER A 184 13.37 -1.27 18.33
CA SER A 184 12.11 -1.57 17.63
C SER A 184 12.34 -1.83 16.15
N ALA A 185 13.11 -0.99 15.47
CA ALA A 185 13.44 -1.16 14.05
C ALA A 185 14.22 -2.45 13.78
N SER A 186 15.15 -2.83 14.65
CA SER A 186 15.90 -4.09 14.53
C SER A 186 15.00 -5.32 14.64
N LEU A 187 14.05 -5.32 15.59
CA LEU A 187 13.06 -6.39 15.75
C LEU A 187 12.12 -6.50 14.53
N LEU A 188 11.75 -5.37 13.93
CA LEU A 188 10.93 -5.35 12.72
C LEU A 188 11.71 -5.89 11.51
N LEU A 189 13.01 -5.59 11.39
CA LEU A 189 13.87 -6.16 10.34
C LEU A 189 13.96 -7.68 10.44
N GLU A 190 14.04 -8.25 11.64
CA GLU A 190 14.04 -9.71 11.83
C GLU A 190 12.75 -10.36 11.29
N LYS A 191 11.62 -9.64 11.29
CA LYS A 191 10.36 -10.13 10.74
C LYS A 191 10.28 -10.02 9.22
N ILE A 192 11.03 -9.11 8.61
CA ILE A 192 11.12 -8.97 7.15
C ILE A 192 11.91 -10.11 6.53
N GLU A 193 12.91 -10.63 7.22
CA GLU A 193 13.83 -11.64 6.71
C GLU A 193 13.14 -12.92 6.22
N PRO A 194 12.16 -13.53 6.93
CA PRO A 194 11.41 -14.68 6.42
C PRO A 194 10.67 -14.39 5.12
N TYR A 195 10.10 -13.18 4.96
CA TYR A 195 9.41 -12.79 3.73
C TYR A 195 10.38 -12.63 2.57
N ARG A 196 11.53 -11.99 2.81
CA ARG A 196 12.59 -11.88 1.82
C ARG A 196 13.05 -13.25 1.34
N CYS A 197 13.36 -14.16 2.27
CA CYS A 197 13.76 -15.54 1.95
C CYS A 197 12.66 -16.28 1.17
N ALA A 198 11.39 -16.13 1.55
CA ALA A 198 10.27 -16.77 0.85
C ALA A 198 10.13 -16.25 -0.59
N LEU A 199 10.26 -14.95 -0.80
CA LEU A 199 10.22 -14.34 -2.13
C LEU A 199 11.41 -14.77 -3.00
N GLU A 200 12.62 -14.78 -2.46
CA GLU A 200 13.82 -15.27 -3.16
C GLU A 200 13.67 -16.74 -3.58
N ASN A 201 13.18 -17.59 -2.68
CA ASN A 201 12.92 -18.99 -3.01
C ASN A 201 11.81 -19.13 -4.07
N LEU A 202 10.73 -18.36 -3.95
CA LEU A 202 9.61 -18.38 -4.90
C LEU A 202 10.04 -18.01 -6.33
N MET A 203 10.98 -17.07 -6.45
CA MET A 203 11.49 -16.57 -7.73
C MET A 203 12.80 -17.25 -8.15
N CYS A 204 13.33 -18.17 -7.34
CA CYS A 204 14.69 -18.72 -7.50
C CYS A 204 15.74 -17.61 -7.68
N ALA A 205 15.58 -16.50 -6.98
CA ALA A 205 16.54 -15.40 -6.97
C ALA A 205 17.72 -15.70 -6.03
N PRO A 206 18.90 -15.11 -6.25
CA PRO A 206 20.05 -15.30 -5.36
C PRO A 206 19.74 -14.86 -3.91
N TYR A 207 20.27 -15.59 -2.94
CA TYR A 207 20.11 -15.23 -1.52
C TYR A 207 20.65 -13.82 -1.23
N GLY A 208 19.87 -13.00 -0.55
CA GLY A 208 20.22 -11.61 -0.22
C GLY A 208 20.10 -10.63 -1.39
N SER A 209 19.48 -11.03 -2.51
CA SER A 209 19.34 -10.18 -3.69
C SER A 209 18.07 -9.31 -3.69
N LEU A 210 17.05 -9.70 -2.91
CA LEU A 210 15.85 -8.88 -2.75
C LEU A 210 15.96 -7.94 -1.54
N GLU A 211 15.54 -6.70 -1.73
CA GLU A 211 15.49 -5.66 -0.70
C GLU A 211 14.06 -5.13 -0.59
N LEU A 212 13.35 -5.46 0.49
CA LEU A 212 11.95 -5.07 0.69
C LEU A 212 11.83 -3.70 1.35
N LEU A 213 12.57 -3.49 2.43
CA LEU A 213 12.62 -2.24 3.19
C LEU A 213 14.02 -1.99 3.73
N LYS A 214 14.40 -0.73 3.81
CA LYS A 214 15.64 -0.28 4.46
C LYS A 214 15.39 0.04 5.93
N LEU A 215 16.43 -0.09 6.74
CA LEU A 215 16.38 0.32 8.15
C LEU A 215 15.86 1.75 8.30
N GLN A 216 16.27 2.66 7.41
CA GLN A 216 15.84 4.06 7.45
C GLN A 216 14.34 4.25 7.21
N ASP A 217 13.72 3.44 6.35
CA ASP A 217 12.27 3.49 6.09
C ASP A 217 11.50 3.11 7.36
N ILE A 218 11.97 2.07 8.06
CA ILE A 218 11.36 1.61 9.32
C ILE A 218 11.52 2.66 10.42
N LEU A 219 12.71 3.24 10.57
CA LEU A 219 12.95 4.30 11.54
C LEU A 219 12.07 5.51 11.27
N ASN A 220 11.99 5.97 10.03
CA ASN A 220 11.13 7.06 9.61
C ASN A 220 9.64 6.76 9.88
N ALA A 221 9.21 5.52 9.67
CA ALA A 221 7.85 5.09 9.95
C ALA A 221 7.54 5.13 11.45
N ILE A 222 8.45 4.64 12.29
CA ILE A 222 8.33 4.68 13.76
C ILE A 222 8.22 6.13 14.24
N ASP A 223 9.15 7.00 13.81
CA ASP A 223 9.16 8.42 14.21
C ASP A 223 7.88 9.13 13.78
N THR A 224 7.43 8.90 12.55
CA THR A 224 6.19 9.48 12.04
C THR A 224 4.97 9.04 12.85
N VAL A 225 4.90 7.76 13.25
CA VAL A 225 3.80 7.26 14.09
C VAL A 225 3.87 7.83 15.51
N HIS A 226 5.04 8.06 16.06
CA HIS A 226 5.20 8.74 17.35
C HIS A 226 4.65 10.17 17.29
N GLU A 227 4.93 10.92 16.22
CA GLU A 227 4.36 12.26 16.02
C GLU A 227 2.82 12.26 15.91
N TRP A 228 2.21 11.20 15.39
CA TRP A 228 0.75 11.11 15.31
C TRP A 228 0.07 10.92 16.68
N LYS A 229 0.80 10.37 17.65
CA LYS A 229 0.30 10.03 18.99
C LYS A 229 0.60 11.10 20.03
N SER A 230 1.53 12.03 19.73
CA SER A 230 1.88 13.18 20.57
C SER A 230 0.89 14.34 20.38
#